data_74916b83ce87f568dd7b07ebe15fe4fb
#
_entry.id   74916b83ce87f568dd7b07ebe15fe4fb
#
_cell.length_a   1.000
_cell.length_b   1.000
_cell.length_c   1.000
_cell.angle_alpha   90.00
_cell.angle_beta   90.00
_cell.angle_gamma   90.00
#
_symmetry.space_group_name_H-M   'P 1'
#
loop_
_entity.id
_entity.type
_entity.pdbx_description
1 polymer ?
#
loop_
_entity_poly.entity_id
_entity_poly.type
_entity_poly.pdbx_seq_one_letter_code
_entity_poly.pdbx_strand_id
1 'polypeptide(L)' 'MSGVVDEVLPNAMFRIILDNEQQSRITATIGGRLRQNNIRVLLGDRVDVEMSPYDLTRGRVVYRAK' A
#
# COMPACT_ATOMS: atom_id res chain seq x y z
N MET A 1 -2.48 6.69 -6.02
CA MET A 1 -1.43 7.46 -5.32
C MET A 1 -0.28 6.51 -5.03
N SER A 2 0.93 6.98 -5.17
CA SER A 2 2.12 6.14 -4.99
C SER A 2 2.71 6.30 -3.61
N GLY A 3 3.42 5.28 -3.15
CA GLY A 3 4.12 5.33 -1.89
C GLY A 3 5.12 4.20 -1.75
N VAL A 4 5.77 4.14 -0.60
CA VAL A 4 6.77 3.13 -0.28
C VAL A 4 6.34 2.36 0.95
N VAL A 5 6.49 1.04 0.91
CA VAL A 5 6.14 0.19 2.05
C VAL A 5 7.14 0.45 3.18
N ASP A 6 6.63 0.96 4.28
CA ASP A 6 7.43 1.31 5.47
C ASP A 6 7.44 0.19 6.50
N GLU A 7 6.36 -0.58 6.53
CA GLU A 7 6.23 -1.66 7.50
C GLU A 7 5.31 -2.74 6.97
N VAL A 8 5.64 -3.99 7.22
CA VAL A 8 4.79 -5.13 6.88
C VAL A 8 4.08 -5.56 8.15
N LEU A 9 2.76 -5.52 8.12
CA LEU A 9 1.92 -5.84 9.27
C LEU A 9 1.29 -7.23 9.07
N PRO A 10 0.78 -7.86 10.13
CA PRO A 10 0.08 -9.14 9.99
C PRO A 10 -1.22 -8.97 9.19
N ASN A 11 -1.77 -10.11 8.73
CA ASN A 11 -3.04 -10.18 7.99
C ASN A 11 -3.00 -9.47 6.64
N ALA A 12 -1.86 -9.54 5.95
CA ALA A 12 -1.68 -8.95 4.62
C ALA A 12 -1.95 -7.44 4.61
N MET A 13 -1.54 -6.78 5.68
CA MET A 13 -1.65 -5.33 5.80
C MET A 13 -0.27 -4.71 5.74
N PHE A 14 -0.23 -3.46 5.28
CA PHE A 14 1.03 -2.74 5.09
C PHE A 14 0.88 -1.30 5.54
N ARG A 15 1.96 -0.77 6.10
CA ARG A 15 2.03 0.65 6.39
C ARG A 15 2.84 1.31 5.29
N ILE A 16 2.26 2.31 4.66
CA ILE A 16 2.83 2.93 3.47
C ILE A 16 2.99 4.42 3.70
N ILE A 17 4.17 4.93 3.37
CA ILE A 17 4.43 6.37 3.37
C ILE A 17 4.13 6.86 1.97
N LEU A 18 3.12 7.71 1.84
CA LEU A 18 2.71 8.24 0.55
C LEU A 18 3.74 9.21 0.00
N ASP A 19 3.85 9.22 -1.32
CA ASP A 19 4.79 10.08 -2.03
C ASP A 19 4.15 11.45 -2.29
N ASN A 20 3.81 12.13 -1.20
CA ASN A 20 3.27 13.48 -1.24
C ASN A 20 4.13 14.39 -0.36
N GLU A 21 3.87 15.70 -0.40
CA GLU A 21 4.66 16.67 0.35
C GLU A 21 4.65 16.40 1.85
N GLN A 22 3.54 15.91 2.35
CA GLN A 22 3.34 15.64 3.77
C GLN A 22 3.88 14.29 4.19
N GLN A 23 4.23 13.44 3.22
CA GLN A 23 4.67 12.06 3.45
C GLN A 23 3.71 11.34 4.40
N SER A 24 2.41 11.44 4.08
CA SER A 24 1.36 10.86 4.90
C SER A 24 1.55 9.35 5.01
N ARG A 25 1.31 8.82 6.20
CA ARG A 25 1.41 7.40 6.46
C ARG A 25 0.01 6.80 6.53
N ILE A 26 -0.22 5.75 5.75
CA ILE A 26 -1.51 5.08 5.72
C ILE A 26 -1.35 3.60 6.00
N THR A 27 -2.45 2.95 6.36
CA THR A 27 -2.53 1.49 6.45
C THR A 27 -3.26 0.98 5.21
N ALA A 28 -2.66 0.01 4.53
CA ALA A 28 -3.22 -0.52 3.29
C ALA A 28 -3.34 -2.03 3.37
N THR A 29 -4.39 -2.55 2.73
CA THR A 29 -4.53 -3.99 2.51
C THR A 29 -4.04 -4.33 1.12
N ILE A 30 -3.84 -5.63 0.85
CA ILE A 30 -3.43 -6.06 -0.48
C ILE A 30 -4.66 -6.12 -1.39
N GLY A 31 -4.52 -5.59 -2.60
CA GLY A 31 -5.61 -5.64 -3.57
C GLY A 31 -5.83 -7.05 -4.12
N GLY A 32 -7.07 -7.30 -4.61
CA GLY A 32 -7.44 -8.62 -5.06
C GLY A 32 -6.58 -9.14 -6.20
N ARG A 33 -6.19 -8.28 -7.14
CA ARG A 33 -5.34 -8.69 -8.26
C ARG A 33 -3.97 -9.18 -7.81
N LEU A 34 -3.36 -8.46 -6.86
CA LEU A 34 -2.05 -8.85 -6.34
C LEU A 34 -2.14 -10.17 -5.58
N ARG A 35 -3.21 -10.34 -4.81
CA ARG A 35 -3.43 -11.58 -4.07
C ARG A 35 -3.68 -12.74 -5.03
N GLN A 36 -4.48 -12.52 -6.07
CA GLN A 36 -4.82 -13.54 -7.05
C GLN A 36 -3.61 -14.00 -7.84
N ASN A 37 -2.68 -13.10 -8.13
CA ASN A 37 -1.47 -13.39 -8.90
C ASN A 37 -0.29 -13.78 -8.01
N ASN A 38 -0.51 -13.97 -6.72
CA ASN A 38 0.54 -14.32 -5.74
C ASN A 38 1.69 -13.34 -5.74
N ILE A 39 1.41 -12.07 -5.99
CA ILE A 39 2.44 -11.03 -5.96
C ILE A 39 2.70 -10.67 -4.50
N ARG A 40 3.96 -10.79 -4.08
CA ARG A 40 4.36 -10.48 -2.72
C ARG A 40 4.87 -9.04 -2.64
N VAL A 41 4.32 -8.29 -1.69
CA VAL A 41 4.75 -6.93 -1.40
C VAL A 41 5.73 -6.98 -0.24
N LEU A 42 6.88 -6.35 -0.41
CA LEU A 42 7.97 -6.40 0.56
C LEU A 42 8.29 -5.01 1.09
N LEU A 43 8.95 -4.98 2.25
CA LEU A 43 9.44 -3.74 2.84
C LEU A 43 10.32 -3.00 1.83
N GLY A 44 10.09 -1.71 1.68
CA GLY A 44 10.85 -0.87 0.75
C GLY A 44 10.32 -0.87 -0.67
N ASP A 45 9.33 -1.70 -0.99
CA ASP A 45 8.75 -1.71 -2.33
C ASP A 45 7.96 -0.44 -2.61
N ARG A 46 8.06 0.04 -3.85
CA ARG A 46 7.22 1.13 -4.31
C ARG A 46 5.94 0.57 -4.85
N VAL A 47 4.82 1.11 -4.39
CA VAL A 47 3.49 0.59 -4.73
C VAL A 47 2.56 1.74 -5.09
N ASP A 48 1.52 1.41 -5.84
CA ASP A 48 0.39 2.30 -6.07
C ASP A 48 -0.75 1.88 -5.17
N VAL A 49 -1.40 2.86 -4.57
CA VAL A 49 -2.45 2.66 -3.58
C VAL A 49 -3.71 3.35 -4.03
N GLU A 50 -4.83 2.66 -3.92
CA GLU A 50 -6.16 3.24 -4.09
C GLU A 50 -6.65 3.65 -2.70
N MET A 51 -6.88 4.94 -2.53
CA MET A 51 -7.31 5.47 -1.23
C MET A 51 -8.79 5.24 -1.01
N SER A 52 -9.14 4.97 0.26
CA SER A 52 -10.54 4.90 0.65
C SER A 52 -11.18 6.30 0.56
N PRO A 53 -12.34 6.44 -0.09
CA PRO A 53 -13.02 7.72 -0.11
C PRO A 53 -13.62 8.11 1.24
N TYR A 54 -13.72 7.15 2.14
CA TYR A 54 -14.34 7.36 3.46
C TYR A 54 -13.31 7.57 4.56
N ASP A 55 -12.06 7.20 4.33
CA ASP A 55 -11.03 7.27 5.36
C ASP A 55 -9.67 7.46 4.69
N LEU A 56 -9.12 8.67 4.79
CA LEU A 56 -7.85 9.01 4.16
C LEU A 56 -6.64 8.38 4.83
N THR A 57 -6.85 7.63 5.92
CA THR A 57 -5.77 6.89 6.57
C THR A 57 -5.69 5.44 6.12
N ARG A 58 -6.59 5.02 5.23
CA ARG A 58 -6.68 3.66 4.73
C ARG A 58 -6.68 3.61 3.21
N GLY A 59 -6.15 2.52 2.68
CA GLY A 59 -6.12 2.31 1.26
C GLY A 59 -5.89 0.84 0.93
N ARG A 60 -5.72 0.58 -0.35
CA ARG A 60 -5.50 -0.76 -0.86
C ARG A 60 -4.38 -0.71 -1.89
N VAL A 61 -3.40 -1.60 -1.73
CA VAL A 61 -2.32 -1.72 -2.71
C VAL A 61 -2.87 -2.39 -3.95
N VAL A 62 -2.83 -1.67 -5.08
CA VAL A 62 -3.40 -2.15 -6.34
C VAL A 62 -2.34 -2.48 -7.38
N TYR A 63 -1.11 -2.00 -7.18
CA TYR A 63 -0.03 -2.25 -8.12
C TYR A 63 1.30 -2.17 -7.38
N ARG A 64 2.21 -3.06 -7.75
CA ARG A 64 3.58 -3.05 -7.22
C ARG A 64 4.53 -2.66 -8.35
N ALA A 65 5.18 -1.52 -8.19
CA ALA A 65 6.21 -1.08 -9.12
C ALA A 65 7.52 -1.77 -8.76
N LYS A 66 8.24 -2.15 -9.76
CA LYS A 66 9.58 -2.70 -9.55
C LYS A 66 10.62 -1.59 -9.49
#